data_d8f1fc04f09bb2256f814a0af56d8453
#
_entry.id   d8f1fc04f09bb2256f814a0af56d8453
#
_cell.length_a   1.000
_cell.length_b   1.000
_cell.length_c   1.000
_cell.angle_alpha   90.00
_cell.angle_beta   90.00
_cell.angle_gamma   90.00
#
_symmetry.space_group_name_H-M   'P 1'
#
loop_
_entity.id
_entity.type
_entity.pdbx_description
1 polymer ?
#
loop_
_entity_poly.entity_id
_entity_poly.type
_entity_poly.pdbx_seq_one_letter_code
_entity_poly.pdbx_strand_id
1 'polypeptide(L)'
;MSALNRRDMLQLSAAFGVGAAFSEAAFTQQTPTVNAAAPAAENESSIKTRMFWTWDHSTEWALNRLGAHTHGSCNEYGRTTQSFVDDYTALLRWCGRNNVDAVVVWGLLRDGHGGLESAKRLCEVAKQENVRLLCGVGLNAYGGVYYEGDSPYNLERHLQKHPELYAVDADGNSTNFSIDAIGTRVPISNTSTPGPRGFYHACPSRPENQQFVVESLTWLFKNLELGGVQIETGDTGVCQCSLCRDRRKHPADMFSWEDMALMYPLAADAVRSVAPDAWIVCETYSHPEPYAGPKAAPGFGDGKAAGADESLEKFPRDVFVQWVADRYLRQGDPDRTWTDKGKVSGKGLRHVMRAHVGTDWGWGAFRGEVALEWIAQMFQQSVSSGFEGIALFGEVSPFHTGAELNYLALADFGSAGNSTSDQNMFIERIAAPLLGGVSHAHDFVRFAGLMDARFPARRNEIPAAITSIYGRITELPPEAARRWAWLANKLASFVYA
;
A
#
# COMPACT_ATOMS: atom_id res chain seq x y z
N MET A 1 26.23 -5.97 -35.61
CA MET A 1 24.93 -5.31 -35.45
C MET A 1 25.22 -3.99 -34.79
N SER A 2 25.03 -2.85 -35.48
CA SER A 2 25.26 -1.52 -34.92
C SER A 2 24.17 -1.20 -33.93
N ALA A 3 24.55 -0.78 -32.74
CA ALA A 3 23.59 -0.31 -31.73
C ALA A 3 22.84 0.92 -32.30
N LEU A 4 21.53 0.89 -32.23
CA LEU A 4 20.67 2.02 -32.51
C LEU A 4 21.07 3.17 -31.55
N ASN A 5 21.39 4.34 -32.11
CA ASN A 5 21.76 5.48 -31.31
C ASN A 5 20.49 6.27 -30.87
N ARG A 6 20.65 7.14 -29.90
CA ARG A 6 19.56 7.96 -29.32
C ARG A 6 18.78 8.76 -30.37
N ARG A 7 19.42 9.14 -31.45
CA ARG A 7 18.85 9.93 -32.55
C ARG A 7 17.90 9.08 -33.41
N ASP A 8 18.26 7.82 -33.63
CA ASP A 8 17.43 6.87 -34.39
C ASP A 8 16.17 6.50 -33.63
N MET A 9 16.24 6.39 -32.30
CA MET A 9 15.07 6.16 -31.45
C MET A 9 14.13 7.38 -31.40
N LEU A 10 14.66 8.60 -31.35
CA LEU A 10 13.84 9.81 -31.40
C LEU A 10 13.16 10.00 -32.75
N GLN A 11 13.81 9.60 -33.85
CA GLN A 11 13.19 9.62 -35.16
C GLN A 11 12.09 8.57 -35.33
N LEU A 12 12.24 7.39 -34.73
CA LEU A 12 11.18 6.39 -34.66
C LEU A 12 9.99 6.89 -33.83
N SER A 13 10.24 7.56 -32.71
CA SER A 13 9.17 8.17 -31.89
C SER A 13 8.43 9.31 -32.62
N ALA A 14 9.13 10.07 -33.47
CA ALA A 14 8.53 11.14 -34.27
C ALA A 14 7.75 10.63 -35.49
N ALA A 15 8.13 9.50 -36.05
CA ALA A 15 7.44 8.89 -37.21
C ALA A 15 6.09 8.26 -36.84
N PHE A 16 5.85 7.97 -35.57
CA PHE A 16 4.57 7.48 -35.03
C PHE A 16 3.76 8.55 -34.30
N GLY A 17 4.02 9.84 -34.59
CA GLY A 17 3.15 10.94 -34.21
C GLY A 17 1.81 10.82 -34.90
N VAL A 18 0.98 9.90 -34.46
CA VAL A 18 -0.44 9.85 -34.74
C VAL A 18 -1.06 11.01 -33.97
N GLY A 19 -1.16 12.14 -34.64
CA GLY A 19 -2.02 13.23 -34.22
C GLY A 19 -3.48 12.79 -34.28
N ALA A 20 -3.90 11.93 -33.37
CA ALA A 20 -5.29 11.69 -33.11
C ALA A 20 -5.80 12.89 -32.33
N ALA A 21 -6.52 13.79 -33.02
CA ALA A 21 -7.43 14.71 -32.39
C ALA A 21 -8.50 13.86 -31.68
N PHE A 22 -8.27 13.57 -30.41
CA PHE A 22 -9.29 12.97 -29.55
C PHE A 22 -10.30 14.07 -29.24
N SER A 23 -11.49 13.96 -29.83
CA SER A 23 -12.66 14.67 -29.35
C SER A 23 -12.87 14.32 -27.87
N GLU A 24 -13.27 15.30 -27.07
CA GLU A 24 -13.71 15.14 -25.70
C GLU A 24 -15.04 14.35 -25.64
N ALA A 25 -15.06 13.13 -26.13
CA ALA A 25 -16.11 12.20 -25.82
C ALA A 25 -15.83 11.68 -24.40
N ALA A 26 -16.76 11.95 -23.50
CA ALA A 26 -16.75 11.41 -22.15
C ALA A 26 -16.52 9.88 -22.20
N PHE A 27 -15.29 9.46 -21.90
CA PHE A 27 -14.94 8.06 -21.80
C PHE A 27 -15.60 7.50 -20.54
N THR A 28 -16.79 6.97 -20.69
CA THR A 28 -17.27 5.95 -19.76
C THR A 28 -16.35 4.75 -19.94
N GLN A 29 -15.38 4.60 -19.05
CA GLN A 29 -14.58 3.38 -18.94
C GLN A 29 -15.54 2.21 -18.69
N GLN A 30 -15.90 1.50 -19.72
CA GLN A 30 -16.37 0.13 -19.59
C GLN A 30 -15.14 -0.73 -19.27
N THR A 31 -14.70 -0.72 -18.01
CA THR A 31 -13.90 -1.80 -17.49
C THR A 31 -14.75 -3.06 -17.61
N PRO A 32 -14.23 -4.18 -18.15
CA PRO A 32 -15.00 -5.42 -18.15
C PRO A 32 -15.34 -5.73 -16.68
N THR A 33 -16.60 -5.63 -16.33
CA THR A 33 -17.13 -6.22 -15.12
C THR A 33 -16.82 -7.70 -15.24
N VAL A 34 -16.04 -8.24 -14.34
CA VAL A 34 -15.99 -9.69 -14.15
C VAL A 34 -17.43 -10.07 -13.81
N ASN A 35 -18.15 -10.63 -14.79
CA ASN A 35 -19.49 -11.14 -14.56
C ASN A 35 -19.38 -12.09 -13.37
N ALA A 36 -20.00 -11.75 -12.26
CA ALA A 36 -20.10 -12.62 -11.12
C ALA A 36 -20.70 -13.93 -11.64
N ALA A 37 -19.87 -14.95 -11.73
CA ALA A 37 -20.35 -16.30 -12.02
C ALA A 37 -21.39 -16.65 -10.96
N ALA A 38 -22.47 -17.29 -11.38
CA ALA A 38 -23.51 -17.77 -10.50
C ALA A 38 -22.88 -18.51 -9.30
N PRO A 39 -23.48 -18.46 -8.11
CA PRO A 39 -22.90 -19.04 -6.91
C PRO A 39 -22.64 -20.52 -7.12
N ALA A 40 -21.40 -20.87 -7.36
CA ALA A 40 -20.91 -22.24 -7.26
C ALA A 40 -20.92 -22.62 -5.80
N ALA A 41 -21.26 -23.88 -5.51
CA ALA A 41 -21.33 -24.44 -4.19
C ALA A 41 -20.14 -23.97 -3.31
N GLU A 42 -20.46 -23.55 -2.08
CA GLU A 42 -19.58 -22.97 -1.09
C GLU A 42 -18.37 -23.86 -0.76
N ASN A 43 -17.34 -23.80 -1.57
CA ASN A 43 -16.00 -23.99 -1.08
C ASN A 43 -15.57 -22.60 -0.55
N GLU A 44 -15.75 -22.41 0.76
CA GLU A 44 -15.40 -21.17 1.42
C GLU A 44 -13.93 -20.84 1.13
N SER A 45 -13.73 -19.81 0.30
CA SER A 45 -12.41 -19.16 0.21
C SER A 45 -12.04 -18.73 1.63
N SER A 46 -10.87 -19.13 2.09
CA SER A 46 -10.39 -18.73 3.42
C SER A 46 -10.08 -17.23 3.49
N ILE A 47 -9.83 -16.58 2.35
CA ILE A 47 -9.59 -15.14 2.25
C ILE A 47 -10.92 -14.41 2.08
N LYS A 48 -11.37 -13.79 3.17
CA LYS A 48 -12.66 -13.09 3.26
C LYS A 48 -12.54 -11.59 3.09
N THR A 49 -11.31 -11.04 3.20
CA THR A 49 -11.08 -9.61 3.25
C THR A 49 -9.95 -9.22 2.31
N ARG A 50 -10.23 -8.26 1.45
CA ARG A 50 -9.26 -7.66 0.53
C ARG A 50 -9.20 -6.17 0.77
N MET A 51 -8.00 -5.61 0.90
CA MET A 51 -7.82 -4.20 1.20
C MET A 51 -6.79 -3.57 0.27
N PHE A 52 -6.95 -2.27 0.02
CA PHE A 52 -5.87 -1.43 -0.45
C PHE A 52 -5.33 -0.56 0.69
N TRP A 53 -4.03 -0.43 0.71
CA TRP A 53 -3.29 0.48 1.56
C TRP A 53 -2.71 1.60 0.70
N THR A 54 -2.91 2.86 1.09
CA THR A 54 -2.52 4.01 0.27
C THR A 54 -2.01 5.17 1.12
N TRP A 55 -1.07 5.94 0.52
CA TRP A 55 -0.75 7.27 0.98
C TRP A 55 -1.42 8.32 0.08
N ASP A 56 -1.95 9.38 0.68
CA ASP A 56 -2.63 10.47 -0.04
C ASP A 56 -1.74 11.14 -1.09
N HIS A 57 -0.46 11.32 -0.79
CA HIS A 57 0.50 12.01 -1.64
C HIS A 57 1.01 11.17 -2.82
N SER A 58 0.86 9.87 -2.82
CA SER A 58 1.32 8.97 -3.88
C SER A 58 0.20 8.33 -4.70
N THR A 59 -1.05 8.46 -4.27
CA THR A 59 -2.22 7.90 -4.97
C THR A 59 -2.55 8.73 -6.21
N GLU A 60 -2.71 8.09 -7.38
CA GLU A 60 -2.81 8.77 -8.68
C GLU A 60 -3.86 8.16 -9.63
N TRP A 61 -5.01 7.78 -9.11
CA TRP A 61 -6.03 7.04 -9.88
C TRP A 61 -6.77 7.85 -10.93
N ALA A 62 -6.84 9.17 -10.81
CA ALA A 62 -7.42 10.04 -11.81
C ALA A 62 -6.49 10.29 -13.01
N LEU A 63 -5.20 9.94 -12.90
CA LEU A 63 -4.25 10.04 -14.00
C LEU A 63 -4.49 8.90 -15.00
N ASN A 64 -4.93 9.24 -16.20
CA ASN A 64 -5.32 8.29 -17.24
C ASN A 64 -4.54 8.47 -18.55
N ARG A 65 -3.36 9.07 -18.49
CA ARG A 65 -2.49 9.27 -19.65
C ARG A 65 -1.22 8.45 -19.52
N LEU A 66 -0.81 7.82 -20.61
CA LEU A 66 0.46 7.10 -20.65
C LEU A 66 1.63 8.06 -20.36
N GLY A 67 2.47 7.70 -19.39
CA GLY A 67 3.57 8.53 -18.93
C GLY A 67 3.20 9.69 -17.99
N ALA A 68 1.92 9.93 -17.74
CA ALA A 68 1.47 10.89 -16.75
C ALA A 68 1.32 10.18 -15.40
N HIS A 69 2.38 10.11 -14.64
CA HIS A 69 2.39 9.48 -13.33
C HIS A 69 3.31 10.25 -12.38
N THR A 70 3.06 10.13 -11.11
CA THR A 70 3.95 10.59 -10.07
C THR A 70 5.17 9.67 -9.98
N HIS A 71 6.22 10.14 -9.36
CA HIS A 71 7.47 9.40 -9.21
C HIS A 71 7.57 8.65 -7.88
N GLY A 72 6.45 8.32 -7.27
CA GLY A 72 6.44 7.51 -6.09
C GLY A 72 5.93 8.17 -4.82
N SER A 73 6.04 7.44 -3.73
CA SER A 73 5.49 7.81 -2.42
C SER A 73 5.99 9.14 -1.87
N CYS A 74 7.09 9.65 -2.40
CA CYS A 74 7.74 10.85 -1.91
C CYS A 74 7.67 12.01 -2.90
N ASN A 75 6.86 11.90 -3.90
CA ASN A 75 6.66 12.97 -4.86
C ASN A 75 5.45 13.82 -4.46
N GLU A 76 5.75 15.05 -4.02
CA GLU A 76 4.74 16.09 -3.94
C GLU A 76 4.34 16.52 -5.35
N TYR A 77 3.46 15.82 -5.98
CA TYR A 77 2.77 16.50 -7.02
C TYR A 77 1.69 17.40 -6.39
N GLY A 78 1.61 18.65 -6.84
CA GLY A 78 0.72 19.67 -6.28
C GLY A 78 -0.73 19.19 -6.27
N ARG A 79 -1.09 18.48 -5.21
CA ARG A 79 -2.40 17.91 -5.04
C ARG A 79 -3.37 19.02 -4.65
N THR A 80 -4.40 19.18 -5.44
CA THR A 80 -5.53 20.06 -5.13
C THR A 80 -6.61 19.26 -4.40
N THR A 81 -7.52 19.96 -3.72
CA THR A 81 -8.73 19.35 -3.14
C THR A 81 -9.47 18.49 -4.16
N GLN A 82 -9.64 18.99 -5.39
CA GLN A 82 -10.36 18.25 -6.42
C GLN A 82 -9.60 17.00 -6.87
N SER A 83 -8.29 17.09 -7.14
CA SER A 83 -7.51 15.93 -7.58
C SER A 83 -7.46 14.83 -6.51
N PHE A 84 -7.41 15.20 -5.24
CA PHE A 84 -7.49 14.23 -4.13
C PHE A 84 -8.82 13.48 -4.12
N VAL A 85 -9.93 14.21 -4.22
CA VAL A 85 -11.26 13.60 -4.23
C VAL A 85 -11.47 12.75 -5.50
N ASP A 86 -10.97 13.19 -6.65
CA ASP A 86 -11.09 12.46 -7.92
C ASP A 86 -10.32 11.13 -7.88
N ASP A 87 -9.10 11.13 -7.38
CA ASP A 87 -8.27 9.93 -7.24
C ASP A 87 -8.95 8.90 -6.35
N TYR A 88 -9.35 9.29 -5.13
CA TYR A 88 -9.97 8.35 -4.20
C TYR A 88 -11.40 7.95 -4.62
N THR A 89 -12.13 8.83 -5.30
CA THR A 89 -13.42 8.45 -5.90
C THR A 89 -13.22 7.36 -6.96
N ALA A 90 -12.23 7.51 -7.83
CA ALA A 90 -11.92 6.51 -8.86
C ALA A 90 -11.51 5.16 -8.22
N LEU A 91 -10.67 5.21 -7.18
CA LEU A 91 -10.21 4.03 -6.44
C LEU A 91 -11.38 3.32 -5.74
N LEU A 92 -12.21 4.04 -4.99
CA LEU A 92 -13.35 3.46 -4.27
C LEU A 92 -14.35 2.81 -5.23
N ARG A 93 -14.65 3.46 -6.36
CA ARG A 93 -15.51 2.90 -7.40
C ARG A 93 -14.95 1.63 -8.03
N TRP A 94 -13.64 1.59 -8.23
CA TRP A 94 -12.98 0.38 -8.72
C TRP A 94 -13.08 -0.75 -7.69
N CYS A 95 -12.84 -0.46 -6.41
CA CYS A 95 -12.96 -1.41 -5.31
C CYS A 95 -14.36 -2.03 -5.24
N GLY A 96 -15.42 -1.21 -5.29
CA GLY A 96 -16.79 -1.71 -5.26
C GLY A 96 -17.12 -2.65 -6.42
N ARG A 97 -16.58 -2.37 -7.62
CA ARG A 97 -16.78 -3.23 -8.80
C ARG A 97 -15.97 -4.53 -8.77
N ASN A 98 -14.88 -4.58 -8.01
CA ASN A 98 -13.93 -5.70 -8.02
C ASN A 98 -13.84 -6.42 -6.69
N ASN A 99 -14.85 -6.29 -5.81
CA ASN A 99 -14.92 -6.98 -4.52
C ASN A 99 -13.66 -6.74 -3.64
N VAL A 100 -13.18 -5.50 -3.59
CA VAL A 100 -12.19 -5.05 -2.61
C VAL A 100 -12.93 -4.36 -1.49
N ASP A 101 -12.80 -4.88 -0.27
CA ASP A 101 -13.68 -4.55 0.85
C ASP A 101 -13.35 -3.22 1.52
N ALA A 102 -12.07 -2.83 1.49
CA ALA A 102 -11.61 -1.65 2.22
C ALA A 102 -10.44 -0.93 1.53
N VAL A 103 -10.38 0.37 1.80
CA VAL A 103 -9.26 1.24 1.42
C VAL A 103 -8.77 1.98 2.66
N VAL A 104 -7.49 1.82 2.98
CA VAL A 104 -6.80 2.58 4.02
C VAL A 104 -6.15 3.80 3.38
N VAL A 105 -6.39 4.98 3.95
CA VAL A 105 -5.84 6.26 3.47
C VAL A 105 -5.00 6.90 4.56
N TRP A 106 -3.70 6.86 4.40
CA TRP A 106 -2.77 7.66 5.18
C TRP A 106 -2.76 9.10 4.64
N GLY A 107 -2.90 10.07 5.55
CA GLY A 107 -3.04 11.47 5.19
C GLY A 107 -4.46 11.86 4.75
N LEU A 108 -5.49 11.10 5.15
CA LEU A 108 -6.89 11.41 4.82
C LEU A 108 -7.28 12.84 5.22
N LEU A 109 -6.81 13.31 6.37
CA LEU A 109 -7.07 14.67 6.86
C LEU A 109 -5.83 15.55 6.72
N ARG A 110 -5.84 16.40 5.70
CA ARG A 110 -4.88 17.47 5.47
C ARG A 110 -5.60 18.73 5.01
N ASP A 111 -5.16 19.90 5.46
CA ASP A 111 -5.69 21.18 4.98
C ASP A 111 -5.45 21.35 3.47
N GLY A 112 -4.30 20.89 2.98
CA GLY A 112 -3.89 21.05 1.58
C GLY A 112 -4.82 20.42 0.55
N HIS A 113 -5.61 19.43 0.94
CA HIS A 113 -6.60 18.80 0.05
C HIS A 113 -8.03 18.81 0.60
N GLY A 114 -8.34 19.79 1.44
CA GLY A 114 -9.71 20.10 1.86
C GLY A 114 -10.16 19.45 3.18
N GLY A 115 -9.24 18.81 3.91
CA GLY A 115 -9.45 18.35 5.28
C GLY A 115 -10.74 17.56 5.48
N LEU A 116 -11.52 17.96 6.47
CA LEU A 116 -12.74 17.25 6.88
C LEU A 116 -13.81 17.18 5.77
N GLU A 117 -13.96 18.23 4.97
CA GLU A 117 -14.99 18.27 3.94
C GLU A 117 -14.70 17.31 2.78
N SER A 118 -13.45 17.19 2.38
CA SER A 118 -13.04 16.17 1.39
C SER A 118 -13.22 14.76 1.95
N ALA A 119 -12.86 14.53 3.19
CA ALA A 119 -13.03 13.24 3.85
C ALA A 119 -14.51 12.83 3.94
N LYS A 120 -15.41 13.76 4.27
CA LYS A 120 -16.87 13.49 4.26
C LYS A 120 -17.38 13.05 2.89
N ARG A 121 -16.96 13.76 1.83
CA ARG A 121 -17.32 13.38 0.44
C ARG A 121 -16.84 11.97 0.10
N LEU A 122 -15.64 11.59 0.53
CA LEU A 122 -15.12 10.25 0.30
C LEU A 122 -15.84 9.18 1.14
N CYS A 123 -16.27 9.50 2.37
CA CYS A 123 -17.11 8.59 3.16
C CYS A 123 -18.46 8.31 2.44
N GLU A 124 -19.07 9.33 1.83
CA GLU A 124 -20.29 9.16 1.04
C GLU A 124 -20.07 8.25 -0.18
N VAL A 125 -18.98 8.45 -0.92
CA VAL A 125 -18.63 7.58 -2.06
C VAL A 125 -18.38 6.15 -1.59
N ALA A 126 -17.61 5.96 -0.53
CA ALA A 126 -17.31 4.64 0.02
C ALA A 126 -18.59 3.89 0.42
N LYS A 127 -19.53 4.59 1.05
CA LYS A 127 -20.84 4.05 1.40
C LYS A 127 -21.68 3.65 0.18
N GLN A 128 -21.69 4.48 -0.87
CA GLN A 128 -22.38 4.19 -2.14
C GLN A 128 -21.82 2.95 -2.84
N GLU A 129 -20.51 2.77 -2.80
CA GLU A 129 -19.80 1.66 -3.45
C GLU A 129 -19.71 0.41 -2.55
N ASN A 130 -20.27 0.45 -1.33
CA ASN A 130 -20.17 -0.62 -0.33
C ASN A 130 -18.71 -1.00 0.00
N VAL A 131 -17.83 -0.01 0.07
CA VAL A 131 -16.41 -0.15 0.42
C VAL A 131 -16.16 0.54 1.76
N ARG A 132 -15.37 -0.06 2.63
CA ARG A 132 -14.98 0.57 3.90
C ARG A 132 -13.82 1.53 3.66
N LEU A 133 -14.02 2.81 3.96
CA LEU A 133 -12.95 3.79 4.00
C LEU A 133 -12.34 3.80 5.40
N LEU A 134 -11.03 3.53 5.51
CA LEU A 134 -10.30 3.53 6.77
C LEU A 134 -9.29 4.68 6.79
N CYS A 135 -9.26 5.41 7.90
CA CYS A 135 -8.22 6.41 8.13
C CYS A 135 -6.95 5.72 8.67
N GLY A 136 -5.80 6.00 8.07
CA GLY A 136 -4.50 5.63 8.62
C GLY A 136 -4.11 6.63 9.73
N VAL A 137 -3.76 6.14 10.92
CA VAL A 137 -3.46 6.96 12.10
C VAL A 137 -2.20 6.46 12.80
N GLY A 138 -1.19 7.31 12.86
CA GLY A 138 -0.04 7.10 13.73
C GLY A 138 -0.35 7.51 15.15
N LEU A 139 -0.42 6.57 16.08
CA LEU A 139 -0.76 6.89 17.48
C LEU A 139 0.33 7.69 18.17
N ASN A 140 1.59 7.44 17.81
CA ASN A 140 2.75 8.11 18.39
C ASN A 140 3.59 8.86 17.35
N ALA A 141 3.18 8.87 16.09
CA ALA A 141 3.95 9.42 14.97
C ALA A 141 3.02 9.91 13.84
N TYR A 142 3.59 10.37 12.75
CA TYR A 142 2.90 10.69 11.48
C TYR A 142 1.71 11.65 11.62
N GLY A 143 1.83 12.68 12.45
CA GLY A 143 0.81 13.72 12.60
C GLY A 143 -0.48 13.29 13.30
N GLY A 144 -0.63 12.01 13.65
CA GLY A 144 -1.82 11.50 14.35
C GLY A 144 -3.05 11.40 13.44
N VAL A 145 -4.21 11.72 13.99
CA VAL A 145 -5.51 11.68 13.30
C VAL A 145 -5.61 12.75 12.22
N TYR A 146 -5.21 13.96 12.52
CA TYR A 146 -5.14 15.06 11.56
C TYR A 146 -3.72 15.17 11.06
N TYR A 147 -3.45 14.55 9.94
CA TYR A 147 -2.09 14.29 9.45
C TYR A 147 -1.28 15.59 9.28
N GLU A 148 -1.89 16.63 8.69
CA GLU A 148 -1.24 17.92 8.45
C GLU A 148 -2.25 19.07 8.40
N GLY A 149 -1.98 20.15 9.13
CA GLY A 149 -2.80 21.36 9.08
C GLY A 149 -3.06 22.01 10.43
N ASP A 150 -3.99 22.97 10.43
CA ASP A 150 -4.35 23.74 11.63
C ASP A 150 -5.52 23.09 12.40
N SER A 151 -5.24 21.95 13.00
CA SER A 151 -6.21 21.22 13.81
C SER A 151 -5.68 20.98 15.22
N PRO A 152 -6.52 21.08 16.26
CA PRO A 152 -6.13 20.69 17.63
C PRO A 152 -5.83 19.20 17.74
N TYR A 153 -6.26 18.38 16.77
CA TYR A 153 -6.03 16.93 16.70
C TYR A 153 -4.87 16.54 15.77
N ASN A 154 -4.04 17.53 15.36
CA ASN A 154 -2.76 17.28 14.75
C ASN A 154 -1.71 17.03 15.85
N LEU A 155 -1.04 15.86 15.80
CA LEU A 155 -0.07 15.45 16.81
C LEU A 155 1.14 16.38 16.89
N GLU A 156 1.63 16.89 15.75
CA GLU A 156 2.76 17.82 15.72
C GLU A 156 2.45 19.11 16.49
N ARG A 157 1.25 19.65 16.32
CA ARG A 157 0.81 20.85 17.05
C ARG A 157 0.60 20.59 18.53
N HIS A 158 0.12 19.40 18.88
CA HIS A 158 0.02 18.99 20.27
C HIS A 158 1.41 18.94 20.91
N LEU A 159 2.35 18.26 20.28
CA LEU A 159 3.72 18.12 20.79
C LEU A 159 4.51 19.44 20.81
N GLN A 160 4.30 20.32 19.83
CA GLN A 160 4.92 21.66 19.82
C GLN A 160 4.47 22.51 21.03
N LYS A 161 3.23 22.34 21.50
CA LYS A 161 2.72 23.01 22.71
C LYS A 161 3.17 22.33 24.01
N HIS A 162 3.56 21.06 23.92
CA HIS A 162 3.89 20.18 25.01
C HIS A 162 5.21 19.44 24.77
N PRO A 163 6.35 20.15 24.70
CA PRO A 163 7.64 19.52 24.36
C PRO A 163 8.09 18.48 25.40
N GLU A 164 7.57 18.51 26.61
CA GLU A 164 7.80 17.48 27.64
C GLU A 164 7.18 16.12 27.31
N LEU A 165 6.31 16.07 26.29
CA LEU A 165 5.63 14.86 25.83
C LEU A 165 6.30 14.19 24.65
N TYR A 166 7.38 14.77 24.10
CA TYR A 166 8.16 14.14 23.04
C TYR A 166 8.71 12.78 23.46
N ALA A 167 8.78 11.87 22.51
CA ALA A 167 9.66 10.72 22.61
C ALA A 167 11.12 11.21 22.59
N VAL A 168 11.98 10.52 23.32
CA VAL A 168 13.42 10.84 23.39
C VAL A 168 14.26 9.63 23.04
N ASP A 169 15.44 9.87 22.49
CA ASP A 169 16.48 8.88 22.29
C ASP A 169 17.19 8.49 23.61
N ALA A 170 18.24 7.67 23.53
CA ALA A 170 18.99 7.23 24.70
C ALA A 170 19.75 8.38 25.42
N ASP A 171 20.05 9.44 24.69
CA ASP A 171 20.75 10.63 25.18
C ASP A 171 19.79 11.71 25.74
N GLY A 172 18.48 11.46 25.61
CA GLY A 172 17.41 12.37 26.09
C GLY A 172 17.03 13.45 25.09
N ASN A 173 17.48 13.38 23.84
CA ASN A 173 17.08 14.30 22.79
C ASN A 173 15.73 13.88 22.22
N SER A 174 14.88 14.85 21.82
CA SER A 174 13.62 14.55 21.15
C SER A 174 13.86 13.82 19.84
N THR A 175 13.14 12.71 19.65
CA THR A 175 13.18 11.96 18.39
C THR A 175 12.21 12.60 17.41
N ASN A 176 12.69 12.84 16.20
CA ASN A 176 11.87 13.19 15.07
C ASN A 176 12.19 12.26 13.91
N PHE A 177 11.18 11.97 13.13
CA PHE A 177 11.35 11.29 11.87
C PHE A 177 11.62 12.33 10.79
N SER A 178 12.84 12.33 10.28
CA SER A 178 13.16 13.09 9.08
C SER A 178 12.89 12.23 7.85
N ILE A 179 12.07 12.74 6.95
CA ILE A 179 11.86 12.11 5.64
C ILE A 179 13.17 11.99 4.86
N ASP A 180 14.13 12.85 5.13
CA ASP A 180 15.47 12.71 4.59
C ASP A 180 16.15 11.39 5.01
N ALA A 181 15.76 10.81 6.15
CA ALA A 181 16.30 9.54 6.64
C ALA A 181 15.88 8.33 5.79
N ILE A 182 14.76 8.39 5.09
CA ILE A 182 14.33 7.36 4.13
C ILE A 182 14.82 7.61 2.70
N GLY A 183 15.78 8.50 2.52
CA GLY A 183 16.37 8.80 1.21
C GLY A 183 15.49 9.64 0.29
N THR A 184 14.43 10.23 0.81
CA THR A 184 13.53 11.08 0.07
C THR A 184 13.93 12.52 0.26
N ARG A 185 14.39 13.16 -0.79
CA ARG A 185 14.78 14.58 -0.77
C ARG A 185 13.60 15.54 -0.99
N VAL A 186 12.39 15.03 -0.95
CA VAL A 186 11.20 15.82 -1.25
C VAL A 186 10.56 16.24 0.06
N PRO A 187 10.38 17.54 0.30
CA PRO A 187 9.64 18.01 1.47
C PRO A 187 8.19 17.53 1.35
N ILE A 188 7.69 16.78 2.31
CA ILE A 188 6.24 16.46 2.41
C ILE A 188 5.46 17.72 2.85
N SER A 189 6.00 18.85 2.77
CA SER A 189 5.29 20.01 3.28
C SER A 189 4.96 21.01 2.21
N ASN A 190 3.69 21.02 1.82
CA ASN A 190 3.01 22.28 1.67
C ASN A 190 2.55 22.81 3.03
N THR A 191 3.31 22.55 4.11
CA THR A 191 2.98 23.13 5.39
C THR A 191 3.28 24.59 5.34
N SER A 192 2.27 25.41 5.48
CA SER A 192 2.37 26.82 5.88
C SER A 192 3.03 27.03 7.26
N THR A 193 3.54 25.95 7.87
CA THR A 193 4.14 25.98 9.19
C THR A 193 5.66 25.96 9.06
N PRO A 194 6.37 27.06 9.39
CA PRO A 194 7.81 27.05 9.49
C PRO A 194 8.23 26.19 10.67
N GLY A 195 8.90 25.08 10.43
CA GLY A 195 9.47 24.23 11.47
C GLY A 195 10.51 23.30 10.86
N PRO A 196 11.33 22.61 11.67
CA PRO A 196 12.19 21.56 11.19
C PRO A 196 11.32 20.53 10.47
N ARG A 197 11.74 20.14 9.26
CA ARG A 197 11.03 19.18 8.43
C ARG A 197 11.15 17.79 9.05
N GLY A 198 10.09 17.30 9.64
CA GLY A 198 10.03 15.99 10.29
C GLY A 198 8.82 15.88 11.18
N PHE A 199 8.41 14.66 11.45
CA PHE A 199 7.36 14.37 12.40
C PHE A 199 7.99 14.02 13.75
N TYR A 200 7.58 14.72 14.81
CA TYR A 200 7.96 14.35 16.16
C TYR A 200 7.20 13.12 16.62
N HIS A 201 7.86 12.30 17.42
CA HIS A 201 7.23 11.16 18.05
C HIS A 201 6.72 11.54 19.45
N ALA A 202 5.56 11.02 19.81
CA ALA A 202 5.00 11.11 21.14
C ALA A 202 5.49 9.97 22.03
N CYS A 203 5.79 10.25 23.29
CA CYS A 203 6.10 9.22 24.26
C CYS A 203 4.83 8.42 24.62
N PRO A 204 4.73 7.10 24.34
CA PRO A 204 3.54 6.31 24.61
C PRO A 204 3.25 6.12 26.09
N SER A 205 4.25 6.29 26.97
CA SER A 205 4.08 6.13 28.42
C SER A 205 3.59 7.39 29.13
N ARG A 206 3.40 8.51 28.41
CA ARG A 206 2.83 9.74 28.98
C ARG A 206 1.30 9.68 28.92
N PRO A 207 0.60 9.80 30.08
CA PRO A 207 -0.86 9.77 30.11
C PRO A 207 -1.52 10.85 29.24
N GLU A 208 -0.89 12.00 29.11
CA GLU A 208 -1.38 13.12 28.30
C GLU A 208 -1.41 12.75 26.80
N ASN A 209 -0.39 12.04 26.31
CA ASN A 209 -0.39 11.53 24.95
C ASN A 209 -1.44 10.42 24.73
N GLN A 210 -1.62 9.55 25.72
CA GLN A 210 -2.68 8.54 25.68
C GLN A 210 -4.07 9.20 25.62
N GLN A 211 -4.29 10.22 26.43
CA GLN A 211 -5.54 10.99 26.42
C GLN A 211 -5.74 11.70 25.08
N PHE A 212 -4.69 12.30 24.51
CA PHE A 212 -4.75 12.92 23.18
C PHE A 212 -5.19 11.93 22.11
N VAL A 213 -4.67 10.69 22.13
CA VAL A 213 -5.08 9.63 21.20
C VAL A 213 -6.56 9.30 21.34
N VAL A 214 -7.05 9.13 22.58
CA VAL A 214 -8.46 8.85 22.85
C VAL A 214 -9.37 9.97 22.36
N GLU A 215 -9.02 11.22 22.66
CA GLU A 215 -9.80 12.40 22.26
C GLU A 215 -9.83 12.59 20.75
N SER A 216 -8.68 12.44 20.09
CA SER A 216 -8.56 12.63 18.65
C SER A 216 -9.31 11.55 17.86
N LEU A 217 -9.22 10.27 18.25
CA LEU A 217 -9.98 9.20 17.63
C LEU A 217 -11.48 9.33 17.88
N THR A 218 -11.87 9.69 19.10
CA THR A 218 -13.29 9.97 19.43
C THR A 218 -13.83 11.10 18.56
N TRP A 219 -13.06 12.17 18.40
CA TRP A 219 -13.42 13.29 17.51
C TRP A 219 -13.54 12.83 16.06
N LEU A 220 -12.58 12.04 15.56
CA LEU A 220 -12.57 11.53 14.18
C LEU A 220 -13.90 10.83 13.86
N PHE A 221 -14.27 9.85 14.68
CA PHE A 221 -15.46 9.04 14.44
C PHE A 221 -16.78 9.76 14.74
N LYS A 222 -16.76 10.84 15.53
CA LYS A 222 -17.92 11.73 15.68
C LYS A 222 -18.17 12.63 14.47
N ASN A 223 -17.14 12.89 13.67
CA ASN A 223 -17.22 13.83 12.54
C ASN A 223 -17.27 13.15 11.17
N LEU A 224 -16.86 11.87 11.06
CA LEU A 224 -16.80 11.11 9.83
C LEU A 224 -17.45 9.73 9.98
N GLU A 225 -18.27 9.34 9.01
CA GLU A 225 -18.85 8.00 8.90
C GLU A 225 -17.80 7.03 8.29
N LEU A 226 -16.68 6.83 8.95
CA LEU A 226 -15.63 5.93 8.51
C LEU A 226 -16.01 4.45 8.69
N GLY A 227 -15.61 3.62 7.75
CA GLY A 227 -15.71 2.16 7.85
C GLY A 227 -14.72 1.55 8.86
N GLY A 228 -13.72 2.32 9.29
CA GLY A 228 -12.73 1.89 10.26
C GLY A 228 -11.49 2.77 10.33
N VAL A 229 -10.46 2.23 10.97
CA VAL A 229 -9.16 2.86 11.15
C VAL A 229 -8.04 1.82 11.03
N GLN A 230 -6.93 2.21 10.42
CA GLN A 230 -5.66 1.51 10.61
C GLN A 230 -4.82 2.30 11.59
N ILE A 231 -4.28 1.64 12.60
CA ILE A 231 -3.47 2.26 13.65
C ILE A 231 -2.08 1.66 13.70
N GLU A 232 -1.10 2.52 13.99
CA GLU A 232 0.28 2.12 14.23
C GLU A 232 0.94 2.98 15.30
N THR A 233 1.98 2.45 15.93
CA THR A 233 2.79 3.20 16.90
C THR A 233 3.98 3.92 16.26
N GLY A 234 4.20 3.70 14.96
CA GLY A 234 5.36 4.17 14.19
C GLY A 234 6.42 3.08 14.02
N ASP A 235 7.25 3.25 12.99
CA ASP A 235 8.30 2.31 12.56
C ASP A 235 9.69 2.98 12.44
N THR A 236 9.87 4.12 13.08
CA THR A 236 11.04 4.99 12.89
C THR A 236 11.79 5.28 14.18
N GLY A 237 11.56 4.46 15.19
CA GLY A 237 12.19 4.55 16.49
C GLY A 237 11.19 4.57 17.64
N VAL A 238 11.67 4.20 18.81
CA VAL A 238 10.88 4.12 20.04
C VAL A 238 11.42 5.05 21.11
N CYS A 239 10.54 5.57 21.96
CA CYS A 239 10.95 6.41 23.08
C CYS A 239 11.87 5.67 24.05
N GLN A 240 13.01 6.26 24.41
CA GLN A 240 14.01 5.70 25.31
C GLN A 240 14.01 6.38 26.68
N CYS A 241 12.98 7.13 27.07
CA CYS A 241 12.86 7.69 28.42
C CYS A 241 12.75 6.59 29.50
N SER A 242 13.03 6.93 30.74
CA SER A 242 12.97 5.97 31.86
C SER A 242 11.62 5.25 31.94
N LEU A 243 10.49 5.98 31.83
CA LEU A 243 9.17 5.38 31.87
C LEU A 243 8.97 4.29 30.80
N CYS A 244 9.45 4.52 29.58
CA CYS A 244 9.35 3.56 28.50
C CYS A 244 10.28 2.37 28.68
N ARG A 245 11.53 2.62 29.09
CA ARG A 245 12.52 1.54 29.35
C ARG A 245 12.08 0.64 30.50
N ASP A 246 11.61 1.24 31.61
CA ASP A 246 11.19 0.49 32.79
C ASP A 246 9.93 -0.35 32.54
N ARG A 247 9.07 0.09 31.62
CA ARG A 247 7.85 -0.62 31.24
C ARG A 247 8.13 -1.80 30.30
N ARG A 248 9.07 -1.63 29.38
CA ARG A 248 9.38 -2.67 28.40
C ARG A 248 10.24 -3.77 29.05
N LYS A 249 9.87 -5.01 28.82
CA LYS A 249 10.66 -6.17 29.24
C LYS A 249 11.75 -6.52 28.22
N HIS A 250 11.57 -6.11 26.96
CA HIS A 250 12.45 -6.41 25.85
C HIS A 250 13.03 -5.13 25.25
N PRO A 251 14.30 -5.15 24.82
CA PRO A 251 14.88 -4.04 24.07
C PRO A 251 14.08 -3.80 22.79
N ALA A 252 13.88 -2.53 22.45
CA ALA A 252 13.19 -2.11 21.24
C ALA A 252 13.94 -0.93 20.61
N ASP A 253 14.01 -0.94 19.28
CA ASP A 253 14.71 0.07 18.48
C ASP A 253 13.75 0.79 17.52
N MET A 254 13.33 0.14 16.45
CA MET A 254 12.46 0.75 15.43
C MET A 254 11.00 0.77 15.84
N PHE A 255 10.51 -0.30 16.43
CA PHE A 255 9.15 -0.42 16.97
C PHE A 255 9.12 -1.35 18.19
N SER A 256 8.03 -1.33 18.94
CA SER A 256 7.87 -2.12 20.17
C SER A 256 6.49 -2.77 20.25
N TRP A 257 6.48 -4.09 20.36
CA TRP A 257 5.27 -4.86 20.63
C TRP A 257 4.58 -4.43 21.94
N GLU A 258 5.35 -4.07 22.95
CA GLU A 258 4.83 -3.63 24.23
C GLU A 258 4.23 -2.22 24.16
N ASP A 259 4.71 -1.36 23.26
CA ASP A 259 4.09 -0.06 22.97
C ASP A 259 2.76 -0.27 22.23
N MET A 260 2.72 -1.19 21.28
CA MET A 260 1.48 -1.58 20.61
C MET A 260 0.46 -2.13 21.60
N ALA A 261 0.89 -3.04 22.49
CA ALA A 261 0.04 -3.61 23.54
C ALA A 261 -0.47 -2.60 24.57
N LEU A 262 0.20 -1.46 24.71
CA LEU A 262 -0.28 -0.33 25.52
C LEU A 262 -1.28 0.53 24.76
N MET A 263 -0.96 0.89 23.51
CA MET A 263 -1.68 1.93 22.78
C MET A 263 -2.89 1.40 21.99
N TYR A 264 -2.83 0.17 21.45
CA TYR A 264 -3.91 -0.36 20.61
C TYR A 264 -5.22 -0.59 21.36
N PRO A 265 -5.24 -1.11 22.59
CA PRO A 265 -6.48 -1.20 23.37
C PRO A 265 -7.13 0.17 23.60
N LEU A 266 -6.35 1.19 23.97
CA LEU A 266 -6.85 2.54 24.18
C LEU A 266 -7.48 3.12 22.92
N ALA A 267 -6.82 2.95 21.79
CA ALA A 267 -7.32 3.40 20.50
C ALA A 267 -8.59 2.66 20.07
N ALA A 268 -8.62 1.34 20.26
CA ALA A 268 -9.78 0.52 19.92
C ALA A 268 -11.01 0.86 20.78
N ASP A 269 -10.82 1.07 22.08
CA ASP A 269 -11.89 1.46 23.00
C ASP A 269 -12.45 2.84 22.62
N ALA A 270 -11.58 3.79 22.28
CA ALA A 270 -11.99 5.11 21.81
C ALA A 270 -12.85 5.02 20.53
N VAL A 271 -12.43 4.26 19.54
CA VAL A 271 -13.17 4.04 18.28
C VAL A 271 -14.52 3.38 18.56
N ARG A 272 -14.52 2.27 19.31
CA ARG A 272 -15.73 1.47 19.58
C ARG A 272 -16.75 2.22 20.44
N SER A 273 -16.30 3.17 21.24
CA SER A 273 -17.21 4.03 22.02
C SER A 273 -18.15 4.88 21.14
N VAL A 274 -17.76 5.12 19.88
CA VAL A 274 -18.52 5.94 18.91
C VAL A 274 -19.04 5.08 17.76
N ALA A 275 -18.21 4.15 17.24
CA ALA A 275 -18.49 3.33 16.07
C ALA A 275 -18.16 1.86 16.38
N PRO A 276 -19.07 1.12 17.04
CA PRO A 276 -18.81 -0.25 17.50
C PRO A 276 -18.52 -1.24 16.37
N ASP A 277 -19.03 -1.01 15.16
CA ASP A 277 -18.85 -1.87 13.98
C ASP A 277 -17.67 -1.46 13.10
N ALA A 278 -16.90 -0.44 13.48
CA ALA A 278 -15.75 0.02 12.73
C ALA A 278 -14.63 -1.03 12.74
N TRP A 279 -14.02 -1.26 11.58
CA TRP A 279 -12.84 -2.10 11.49
C TRP A 279 -11.65 -1.40 12.13
N ILE A 280 -10.89 -2.14 12.90
CA ILE A 280 -9.64 -1.68 13.49
C ILE A 280 -8.53 -2.59 12.99
N VAL A 281 -7.60 -2.03 12.24
CA VAL A 281 -6.45 -2.72 11.66
C VAL A 281 -5.20 -2.27 12.44
N CYS A 282 -4.59 -3.21 13.16
CA CYS A 282 -3.40 -3.00 13.98
C CYS A 282 -2.17 -3.35 13.16
N GLU A 283 -1.40 -2.37 12.71
CA GLU A 283 -0.14 -2.58 12.01
C GLU A 283 0.95 -3.06 12.96
N THR A 284 1.72 -4.07 12.58
CA THR A 284 2.79 -4.61 13.42
C THR A 284 4.19 -4.41 12.86
N TYR A 285 4.32 -4.06 11.59
CA TYR A 285 5.60 -4.01 10.87
C TYR A 285 6.41 -5.31 10.93
N SER A 286 5.80 -6.39 11.38
CA SER A 286 6.46 -7.67 11.62
C SER A 286 5.99 -8.72 10.63
N HIS A 287 6.87 -9.66 10.35
CA HIS A 287 6.54 -10.90 9.70
C HIS A 287 6.00 -11.89 10.74
N PRO A 288 5.01 -12.74 10.41
CA PRO A 288 4.42 -13.68 11.37
C PRO A 288 5.36 -14.79 11.82
N GLU A 289 6.44 -15.04 11.11
CA GLU A 289 7.44 -16.05 11.44
C GLU A 289 8.81 -15.47 11.76
N PRO A 290 9.61 -16.13 12.62
CA PRO A 290 11.00 -15.80 12.79
C PRO A 290 11.72 -15.95 11.45
N TYR A 291 12.40 -14.93 11.04
CA TYR A 291 13.18 -14.92 9.83
C TYR A 291 14.42 -15.80 9.97
N ALA A 292 14.50 -16.89 9.24
CA ALA A 292 15.61 -17.86 9.28
C ALA A 292 16.73 -17.56 8.26
N GLY A 293 16.95 -16.31 7.87
CA GLY A 293 17.93 -15.93 6.84
C GLY A 293 19.15 -15.18 7.38
N PRO A 294 20.30 -15.25 6.72
CA PRO A 294 21.49 -14.50 7.10
C PRO A 294 21.30 -13.01 6.78
N LYS A 295 20.96 -12.21 7.74
CA LYS A 295 20.85 -10.74 7.72
C LYS A 295 19.57 -10.19 7.08
N ALA A 296 18.50 -10.13 7.83
CA ALA A 296 17.52 -9.11 7.65
C ALA A 296 18.17 -7.72 7.77
N ALA A 297 17.72 -6.75 6.98
CA ALA A 297 18.10 -5.36 7.25
C ALA A 297 17.63 -5.02 8.67
N PRO A 298 18.47 -4.42 9.51
CA PRO A 298 18.08 -4.08 10.87
C PRO A 298 16.79 -3.27 10.87
N GLY A 299 15.76 -3.74 11.56
CA GLY A 299 14.53 -2.99 11.79
C GLY A 299 13.30 -3.42 11.02
N PHE A 300 13.41 -4.17 9.92
CA PHE A 300 12.25 -4.64 9.17
C PHE A 300 12.33 -6.15 8.96
N GLY A 301 11.33 -6.88 9.44
CA GLY A 301 11.15 -8.29 9.09
C GLY A 301 11.98 -9.30 9.87
N ASP A 302 12.52 -8.96 11.04
CA ASP A 302 13.28 -9.90 11.87
C ASP A 302 12.44 -11.04 12.47
N GLY A 303 11.26 -11.25 11.92
CA GLY A 303 10.33 -12.21 12.43
C GLY A 303 9.61 -11.72 13.68
N LYS A 304 8.88 -12.60 14.30
CA LYS A 304 8.16 -12.34 15.54
C LYS A 304 9.14 -11.94 16.64
N ALA A 305 9.24 -10.63 16.89
CA ALA A 305 10.16 -10.09 17.88
C ALA A 305 9.85 -10.65 19.29
N ALA A 306 10.84 -10.66 20.14
CA ALA A 306 10.66 -11.06 21.54
C ALA A 306 9.52 -10.28 22.19
N GLY A 307 8.61 -10.98 22.88
CA GLY A 307 7.44 -10.38 23.50
C GLY A 307 6.18 -10.23 22.61
N ALA A 308 6.26 -10.63 21.33
CA ALA A 308 5.11 -10.51 20.42
C ALA A 308 3.90 -11.33 20.91
N ASP A 309 4.08 -12.56 21.32
CA ASP A 309 2.97 -13.42 21.79
C ASP A 309 2.28 -12.83 23.03
N GLU A 310 3.04 -12.41 24.03
CA GLU A 310 2.51 -11.77 25.24
C GLU A 310 1.79 -10.46 24.91
N SER A 311 2.25 -9.73 23.90
CA SER A 311 1.65 -8.48 23.46
C SER A 311 0.34 -8.71 22.69
N LEU A 312 0.32 -9.71 21.80
CA LEU A 312 -0.89 -10.09 21.06
C LEU A 312 -2.03 -10.53 21.98
N GLU A 313 -1.75 -11.14 23.13
CA GLU A 313 -2.76 -11.48 24.13
C GLU A 313 -3.50 -10.25 24.69
N LYS A 314 -2.84 -9.08 24.66
CA LYS A 314 -3.38 -7.80 25.13
C LYS A 314 -4.10 -7.02 24.03
N PHE A 315 -3.94 -7.40 22.76
CA PHE A 315 -4.64 -6.74 21.68
C PHE A 315 -6.16 -6.87 21.86
N PRO A 316 -6.92 -5.85 21.45
CA PRO A 316 -8.37 -5.90 21.50
C PRO A 316 -8.89 -7.09 20.69
N ARG A 317 -9.99 -7.68 21.13
CA ARG A 317 -10.66 -8.74 20.38
C ARG A 317 -11.28 -8.17 19.11
N ASP A 318 -11.43 -9.02 18.10
CA ASP A 318 -12.08 -8.68 16.83
C ASP A 318 -11.41 -7.54 16.03
N VAL A 319 -10.12 -7.29 16.28
CA VAL A 319 -9.29 -6.44 15.43
C VAL A 319 -8.57 -7.28 14.38
N PHE A 320 -8.22 -6.63 13.28
CA PHE A 320 -7.26 -7.18 12.34
C PHE A 320 -5.84 -6.89 12.82
N VAL A 321 -5.02 -7.92 12.89
CA VAL A 321 -3.57 -7.78 13.06
C VAL A 321 -2.94 -7.85 11.68
N GLN A 322 -2.28 -6.77 11.26
CA GLN A 322 -1.67 -6.68 9.95
C GLN A 322 -0.18 -7.02 10.03
N TRP A 323 0.20 -7.97 9.19
CA TRP A 323 1.56 -8.48 9.05
C TRP A 323 2.13 -8.04 7.71
N VAL A 324 3.43 -7.82 7.65
CA VAL A 324 4.10 -7.40 6.42
C VAL A 324 4.65 -8.62 5.68
N ALA A 325 4.23 -8.77 4.43
CA ALA A 325 4.90 -9.65 3.49
C ALA A 325 6.10 -8.89 2.92
N ASP A 326 7.28 -9.24 3.40
CA ASP A 326 8.49 -8.52 3.02
C ASP A 326 8.85 -8.76 1.56
N ARG A 327 8.87 -7.68 0.79
CA ARG A 327 9.36 -7.68 -0.59
C ARG A 327 10.87 -7.93 -0.67
N TYR A 328 11.62 -7.61 0.39
CA TYR A 328 13.06 -7.86 0.44
C TYR A 328 13.40 -9.34 0.32
N LEU A 329 12.48 -10.24 0.67
CA LEU A 329 12.60 -11.66 0.40
C LEU A 329 12.83 -11.97 -1.08
N ARG A 330 12.39 -11.07 -1.98
CA ARG A 330 12.60 -11.22 -3.44
C ARG A 330 13.97 -10.75 -3.92
N GLN A 331 14.65 -9.87 -3.19
CA GLN A 331 15.84 -9.17 -3.72
C GLN A 331 17.16 -9.89 -3.53
N GLY A 332 17.24 -10.87 -2.66
CA GLY A 332 18.54 -11.43 -2.29
C GLY A 332 18.66 -12.95 -2.31
N ASP A 333 17.56 -13.66 -2.36
CA ASP A 333 17.61 -15.12 -2.21
C ASP A 333 16.43 -15.78 -2.92
N PRO A 334 16.65 -16.37 -4.11
CA PRO A 334 15.61 -17.08 -4.85
C PRO A 334 15.09 -18.33 -4.12
N ASP A 335 15.86 -18.86 -3.16
CA ASP A 335 15.52 -20.06 -2.39
C ASP A 335 14.73 -19.72 -1.10
N ARG A 336 14.45 -18.45 -0.84
CA ARG A 336 13.62 -18.05 0.29
C ARG A 336 12.17 -18.42 0.04
N THR A 337 11.82 -19.57 0.50
CA THR A 337 10.44 -20.00 0.66
C THR A 337 9.94 -19.54 2.02
N TRP A 338 8.73 -19.05 2.09
CA TRP A 338 8.01 -18.96 3.35
C TRP A 338 7.94 -20.36 3.91
N THR A 339 8.26 -20.53 5.16
CA THR A 339 8.15 -21.85 5.74
C THR A 339 6.74 -22.06 6.26
N ASP A 340 6.16 -23.24 6.04
CA ASP A 340 4.78 -23.63 6.43
C ASP A 340 4.53 -23.64 7.95
N LYS A 341 5.34 -22.95 8.75
CA LYS A 341 5.42 -23.17 10.20
C LYS A 341 4.76 -22.12 11.06
N GLY A 342 4.25 -21.03 10.48
CA GLY A 342 3.69 -19.93 11.27
C GLY A 342 2.18 -19.97 11.38
N LYS A 343 1.62 -20.81 12.21
CA LYS A 343 0.26 -20.54 12.68
C LYS A 343 0.32 -19.31 13.55
N VAL A 344 -0.33 -18.24 13.10
CA VAL A 344 -0.40 -16.99 13.86
C VAL A 344 -1.08 -17.24 15.18
N SER A 345 -0.41 -16.91 16.28
CA SER A 345 -0.95 -17.05 17.61
C SER A 345 -1.84 -15.86 17.96
N GLY A 346 -2.98 -16.12 18.57
CA GLY A 346 -3.88 -15.10 19.09
C GLY A 346 -5.33 -15.53 18.99
N LYS A 347 -5.93 -16.01 20.07
CA LYS A 347 -7.34 -16.40 20.08
C LYS A 347 -8.24 -15.16 19.92
N GLY A 348 -9.07 -15.16 18.87
CA GLY A 348 -10.06 -14.13 18.61
C GLY A 348 -9.48 -12.86 17.93
N LEU A 349 -8.29 -12.97 17.32
CA LEU A 349 -7.73 -11.98 16.44
C LEU A 349 -7.96 -12.38 14.98
N ARG A 350 -8.14 -11.40 14.11
CA ARG A 350 -8.24 -11.57 12.66
C ARG A 350 -6.91 -11.19 12.05
N HIS A 351 -6.43 -11.91 11.06
CA HIS A 351 -5.08 -11.68 10.52
C HIS A 351 -5.12 -11.29 9.05
N VAL A 352 -4.37 -10.26 8.69
CA VAL A 352 -4.24 -9.74 7.34
C VAL A 352 -2.77 -9.70 6.96
N MET A 353 -2.45 -10.18 5.76
CA MET A 353 -1.14 -10.05 5.17
C MET A 353 -1.10 -8.84 4.25
N ARG A 354 -0.16 -7.91 4.47
CA ARG A 354 0.08 -6.77 3.59
C ARG A 354 1.33 -6.97 2.76
N ALA A 355 1.21 -6.87 1.43
CA ALA A 355 2.34 -6.92 0.52
C ALA A 355 2.71 -5.53 -0.01
N HIS A 356 4.00 -5.24 -0.09
CA HIS A 356 4.55 -4.03 -0.70
C HIS A 356 4.59 -4.17 -2.24
N VAL A 357 3.44 -4.40 -2.85
CA VAL A 357 3.27 -4.44 -4.30
C VAL A 357 2.59 -3.15 -4.75
N GLY A 358 3.12 -2.51 -5.78
CA GLY A 358 2.57 -1.26 -6.32
C GLY A 358 3.11 0.02 -5.69
N THR A 359 4.03 -0.08 -4.74
CA THR A 359 4.76 1.07 -4.18
C THR A 359 6.22 1.04 -4.56
N ASP A 360 6.87 2.18 -4.53
CA ASP A 360 8.30 2.30 -4.82
C ASP A 360 9.17 2.79 -3.67
N TRP A 361 8.63 3.18 -2.53
CA TRP A 361 9.36 3.52 -1.27
C TRP A 361 10.89 3.70 -1.44
N GLY A 362 11.33 4.50 -2.42
CA GLY A 362 12.72 4.67 -2.79
C GLY A 362 13.25 3.66 -3.83
N TRP A 363 12.42 2.76 -4.35
CA TRP A 363 12.79 1.74 -5.34
C TRP A 363 12.07 1.96 -6.68
N GLY A 364 12.10 3.17 -7.18
CA GLY A 364 11.34 3.69 -8.32
C GLY A 364 11.21 2.77 -9.54
N ALA A 365 12.11 1.79 -9.69
CA ALA A 365 12.05 0.80 -10.75
C ALA A 365 10.87 -0.19 -10.63
N PHE A 366 10.31 -0.36 -9.45
CA PHE A 366 9.32 -1.40 -9.18
C PHE A 366 7.87 -0.92 -9.17
N ARG A 367 7.66 0.38 -9.26
CA ARG A 367 6.31 0.94 -9.35
C ARG A 367 5.65 0.49 -10.64
N GLY A 368 4.54 -0.25 -10.50
CA GLY A 368 3.84 -0.85 -11.62
C GLY A 368 4.44 -2.16 -12.14
N GLU A 369 5.36 -2.80 -11.43
CA GLU A 369 5.82 -4.16 -11.74
C GLU A 369 4.63 -5.14 -11.80
N VAL A 370 4.68 -6.11 -12.72
CA VAL A 370 3.73 -7.22 -12.76
C VAL A 370 4.19 -8.30 -11.78
N ALA A 371 3.47 -8.45 -10.67
CA ALA A 371 3.89 -9.28 -9.53
C ALA A 371 2.98 -10.50 -9.29
N LEU A 372 2.40 -11.07 -10.34
CA LEU A 372 1.38 -12.12 -10.25
C LEU A 372 1.84 -13.34 -9.46
N GLU A 373 3.04 -13.84 -9.72
CA GLU A 373 3.63 -14.97 -9.01
C GLU A 373 3.73 -14.69 -7.50
N TRP A 374 4.22 -13.51 -7.16
CA TRP A 374 4.36 -13.08 -5.78
C TRP A 374 3.01 -12.97 -5.06
N ILE A 375 2.02 -12.39 -5.72
CA ILE A 375 0.67 -12.26 -5.16
C ILE A 375 0.06 -13.66 -4.98
N ALA A 376 0.20 -14.57 -5.96
CA ALA A 376 -0.30 -15.94 -5.85
C ALA A 376 0.33 -16.68 -4.66
N GLN A 377 1.65 -16.61 -4.50
CA GLN A 377 2.36 -17.21 -3.37
C GLN A 377 1.88 -16.64 -2.04
N MET A 378 1.71 -15.31 -1.96
CA MET A 378 1.21 -14.65 -0.77
C MET A 378 -0.21 -15.15 -0.39
N PHE A 379 -1.09 -15.34 -1.38
CA PHE A 379 -2.41 -15.91 -1.13
C PHE A 379 -2.33 -17.34 -0.60
N GLN A 380 -1.57 -18.20 -1.25
CA GLN A 380 -1.42 -19.61 -0.84
C GLN A 380 -0.89 -19.71 0.60
N GLN A 381 0.09 -18.88 0.94
CA GLN A 381 0.65 -18.88 2.28
C GLN A 381 -0.27 -18.27 3.33
N SER A 382 -0.96 -17.19 2.99
CA SER A 382 -1.95 -16.60 3.88
C SER A 382 -3.04 -17.62 4.24
N VAL A 383 -3.50 -18.39 3.24
CA VAL A 383 -4.46 -19.49 3.44
C VAL A 383 -3.88 -20.56 4.36
N SER A 384 -2.68 -21.06 4.08
CA SER A 384 -2.05 -22.13 4.89
C SER A 384 -1.74 -21.70 6.32
N SER A 385 -1.50 -20.41 6.54
CA SER A 385 -1.23 -19.81 7.85
C SER A 385 -2.48 -19.38 8.62
N GLY A 386 -3.68 -19.52 8.02
CA GLY A 386 -4.94 -19.17 8.67
C GLY A 386 -5.26 -17.67 8.67
N PHE A 387 -4.68 -16.91 7.73
CA PHE A 387 -5.07 -15.52 7.51
C PHE A 387 -6.42 -15.45 6.81
N GLU A 388 -7.21 -14.44 7.14
CA GLU A 388 -8.50 -14.19 6.51
C GLU A 388 -8.51 -12.97 5.59
N GLY A 389 -7.41 -12.21 5.54
CA GLY A 389 -7.33 -11.01 4.74
C GLY A 389 -5.97 -10.80 4.07
N ILE A 390 -6.01 -10.06 2.97
CA ILE A 390 -4.83 -9.62 2.21
C ILE A 390 -4.97 -8.16 1.84
N ALA A 391 -3.87 -7.41 1.96
CA ALA A 391 -3.78 -6.03 1.56
C ALA A 391 -2.62 -5.81 0.57
N LEU A 392 -2.85 -4.99 -0.45
CA LEU A 392 -1.83 -4.48 -1.37
C LEU A 392 -1.76 -2.97 -1.29
N PHE A 393 -0.66 -2.40 -1.78
CA PHE A 393 -0.60 -0.96 -2.04
C PHE A 393 -1.44 -0.61 -3.27
N GLY A 394 -2.41 0.27 -3.08
CA GLY A 394 -3.39 0.66 -4.09
C GLY A 394 -3.16 2.06 -4.68
N GLU A 395 -1.91 2.52 -4.76
CA GLU A 395 -1.59 3.92 -5.08
C GLU A 395 -1.54 4.22 -6.57
N VAL A 396 -1.10 3.24 -7.37
CA VAL A 396 -0.87 3.42 -8.80
C VAL A 396 -2.18 3.28 -9.58
N SER A 397 -2.44 4.20 -10.50
CA SER A 397 -3.60 4.10 -11.39
C SER A 397 -3.63 2.76 -12.14
N PRO A 398 -4.78 2.07 -12.24
CA PRO A 398 -4.94 0.87 -13.07
C PRO A 398 -4.81 1.16 -14.58
N PHE A 399 -4.66 2.41 -14.98
CA PHE A 399 -4.24 2.77 -16.33
C PHE A 399 -2.84 2.23 -16.64
N HIS A 400 -1.99 2.05 -15.63
CA HIS A 400 -0.74 1.32 -15.72
C HIS A 400 -1.03 -0.18 -15.66
N THR A 401 -0.72 -0.89 -16.73
CA THR A 401 -1.12 -2.30 -16.89
C THR A 401 -0.56 -3.22 -15.82
N GLY A 402 0.65 -2.95 -15.30
CA GLY A 402 1.20 -3.73 -14.18
C GLY A 402 0.33 -3.61 -12.93
N ALA A 403 -0.10 -2.40 -12.56
CA ALA A 403 -1.00 -2.18 -11.44
C ALA A 403 -2.38 -2.79 -11.71
N GLU A 404 -2.95 -2.61 -12.93
CA GLU A 404 -4.22 -3.22 -13.33
C GLU A 404 -4.21 -4.73 -13.10
N LEU A 405 -3.18 -5.43 -13.59
CA LEU A 405 -3.08 -6.89 -13.44
C LEU A 405 -2.89 -7.30 -11.97
N ASN A 406 -2.08 -6.59 -11.19
CA ASN A 406 -1.89 -6.87 -9.78
C ASN A 406 -3.18 -6.70 -8.97
N TYR A 407 -3.96 -5.67 -9.25
CA TYR A 407 -5.23 -5.42 -8.57
C TYR A 407 -6.31 -6.43 -8.96
N LEU A 408 -6.35 -6.83 -10.23
CA LEU A 408 -7.23 -7.90 -10.68
C LEU A 408 -6.83 -9.25 -10.08
N ALA A 409 -5.52 -9.50 -9.88
CA ALA A 409 -5.05 -10.69 -9.19
C ALA A 409 -5.45 -10.68 -7.70
N LEU A 410 -5.42 -9.53 -7.02
CA LEU A 410 -5.96 -9.39 -5.66
C LEU A 410 -7.45 -9.76 -5.60
N ALA A 411 -8.23 -9.36 -6.59
CA ALA A 411 -9.65 -9.64 -6.66
C ALA A 411 -9.97 -11.11 -7.01
N ASP A 412 -9.12 -11.73 -7.84
CA ASP A 412 -9.33 -13.08 -8.39
C ASP A 412 -8.78 -14.21 -7.51
N PHE A 413 -7.55 -14.07 -7.01
CA PHE A 413 -6.92 -15.11 -6.21
C PHE A 413 -7.66 -15.35 -4.90
N GLY A 414 -7.76 -16.62 -4.52
CA GLY A 414 -8.54 -17.03 -3.35
C GLY A 414 -10.06 -16.83 -3.49
N SER A 415 -10.56 -16.44 -4.67
CA SER A 415 -11.99 -16.40 -4.96
C SER A 415 -12.53 -17.82 -5.25
N ALA A 416 -13.86 -17.96 -5.25
CA ALA A 416 -14.50 -19.24 -5.63
C ALA A 416 -14.08 -19.70 -7.06
N GLY A 417 -13.76 -18.75 -7.94
CA GLY A 417 -13.31 -19.05 -9.31
C GLY A 417 -11.82 -19.36 -9.43
N ASN A 418 -11.01 -19.08 -8.42
CA ASN A 418 -9.57 -19.36 -8.37
C ASN A 418 -9.11 -19.59 -6.92
N SER A 419 -9.67 -20.58 -6.26
CA SER A 419 -9.44 -20.87 -4.84
C SER A 419 -7.99 -21.29 -4.54
N THR A 420 -7.28 -21.81 -5.52
CA THR A 420 -5.87 -22.23 -5.42
C THR A 420 -4.89 -21.11 -5.73
N SER A 421 -5.38 -19.93 -6.13
CA SER A 421 -4.54 -18.82 -6.59
C SER A 421 -3.62 -19.21 -7.75
N ASP A 422 -4.18 -19.92 -8.72
CA ASP A 422 -3.44 -20.38 -9.90
C ASP A 422 -3.21 -19.21 -10.87
N GLN A 423 -1.93 -18.91 -11.10
CA GLN A 423 -1.51 -17.85 -12.00
C GLN A 423 -1.90 -18.12 -13.47
N ASN A 424 -1.82 -19.35 -13.93
CA ASN A 424 -2.18 -19.67 -15.32
C ASN A 424 -3.69 -19.51 -15.54
N MET A 425 -4.50 -19.94 -14.58
CA MET A 425 -5.94 -19.72 -14.60
C MET A 425 -6.28 -18.22 -14.64
N PHE A 426 -5.60 -17.40 -13.86
CA PHE A 426 -5.73 -15.95 -13.92
C PHE A 426 -5.34 -15.40 -15.30
N ILE A 427 -4.19 -15.82 -15.84
CA ILE A 427 -3.71 -15.36 -17.15
C ILE A 427 -4.72 -15.68 -18.25
N GLU A 428 -5.23 -16.89 -18.29
CA GLU A 428 -6.17 -17.34 -19.32
C GLU A 428 -7.56 -16.70 -19.20
N ARG A 429 -8.07 -16.55 -17.97
CA ARG A 429 -9.43 -16.10 -17.73
C ARG A 429 -9.55 -14.57 -17.62
N ILE A 430 -8.60 -13.91 -16.96
CA ILE A 430 -8.67 -12.48 -16.63
C ILE A 430 -7.75 -11.65 -17.52
N ALA A 431 -6.48 -12.06 -17.68
CA ALA A 431 -5.53 -11.25 -18.42
C ALA A 431 -5.68 -11.38 -19.95
N ALA A 432 -6.02 -12.58 -20.45
CA ALA A 432 -6.13 -12.83 -21.89
C ALA A 432 -7.13 -11.91 -22.62
N PRO A 433 -8.35 -11.68 -22.14
CA PRO A 433 -9.27 -10.73 -22.76
C PRO A 433 -8.73 -9.30 -22.83
N LEU A 434 -7.91 -8.90 -21.84
CA LEU A 434 -7.32 -7.56 -21.76
C LEU A 434 -6.12 -7.37 -22.68
N LEU A 435 -5.40 -8.46 -22.99
CA LEU A 435 -4.10 -8.43 -23.66
C LEU A 435 -4.14 -8.94 -25.10
N GLY A 436 -5.33 -9.28 -25.61
CA GLY A 436 -5.51 -9.72 -27.00
C GLY A 436 -5.51 -11.23 -27.21
N GLY A 437 -5.68 -12.04 -26.16
CA GLY A 437 -5.79 -13.49 -26.20
C GLY A 437 -4.76 -14.23 -25.35
N VAL A 438 -4.95 -15.53 -25.17
CA VAL A 438 -4.16 -16.37 -24.24
C VAL A 438 -2.67 -16.34 -24.55
N SER A 439 -2.28 -16.54 -25.81
CA SER A 439 -0.86 -16.51 -26.22
C SER A 439 -0.23 -15.15 -25.95
N HIS A 440 -0.96 -14.06 -26.22
CA HIS A 440 -0.51 -12.71 -25.94
C HIS A 440 -0.34 -12.46 -24.43
N ALA A 441 -1.25 -12.94 -23.61
CA ALA A 441 -1.17 -12.77 -22.15
C ALA A 441 0.05 -13.49 -21.54
N HIS A 442 0.32 -14.71 -21.96
CA HIS A 442 1.54 -15.43 -21.53
C HIS A 442 2.82 -14.70 -21.96
N ASP A 443 2.87 -14.23 -23.22
CA ASP A 443 4.01 -13.46 -23.70
C ASP A 443 4.16 -12.11 -22.94
N PHE A 444 3.04 -11.45 -22.63
CA PHE A 444 3.06 -10.22 -21.85
C PHE A 444 3.70 -10.44 -20.46
N VAL A 445 3.25 -11.45 -19.73
CA VAL A 445 3.79 -11.80 -18.41
C VAL A 445 5.27 -12.20 -18.51
N ARG A 446 5.65 -12.97 -19.54
CA ARG A 446 7.04 -13.34 -19.80
C ARG A 446 7.94 -12.11 -20.05
N PHE A 447 7.48 -11.14 -20.85
CA PHE A 447 8.25 -9.91 -21.08
C PHE A 447 8.27 -9.01 -19.86
N ALA A 448 7.16 -8.91 -19.12
CA ALA A 448 7.14 -8.18 -17.86
C ALA A 448 8.12 -8.75 -16.83
N GLY A 449 8.33 -10.06 -16.83
CA GLY A 449 9.32 -10.74 -15.99
C GLY A 449 10.78 -10.33 -16.27
N LEU A 450 11.07 -9.63 -17.36
CA LEU A 450 12.40 -9.06 -17.63
C LEU A 450 12.74 -7.87 -16.70
N MET A 451 11.74 -7.28 -16.05
CA MET A 451 11.92 -6.23 -15.06
C MET A 451 12.26 -6.78 -13.67
N ASP A 452 12.14 -8.09 -13.47
CA ASP A 452 12.36 -8.71 -12.16
C ASP A 452 13.81 -8.53 -11.71
N ALA A 453 13.99 -7.87 -10.57
CA ALA A 453 15.29 -7.58 -10.00
C ALA A 453 16.06 -8.84 -9.57
N ARG A 454 15.38 -9.97 -9.37
CA ARG A 454 16.01 -11.26 -9.06
C ARG A 454 16.88 -11.78 -10.20
N PHE A 455 16.59 -11.37 -11.43
CA PHE A 455 17.24 -11.87 -12.64
C PHE A 455 17.85 -10.75 -13.48
N PRO A 456 18.81 -9.97 -12.96
CA PRO A 456 19.35 -8.80 -13.66
C PRO A 456 20.04 -9.18 -15.00
N ALA A 457 20.56 -10.40 -15.12
CA ALA A 457 21.18 -10.89 -16.36
C ALA A 457 20.21 -10.97 -17.54
N ARG A 458 18.90 -11.10 -17.28
CA ARG A 458 17.88 -11.12 -18.33
C ARG A 458 17.56 -9.76 -18.95
N ARG A 459 18.08 -8.68 -18.38
CA ARG A 459 17.86 -7.32 -18.93
C ARG A 459 18.47 -7.13 -20.31
N ASN A 460 19.46 -7.94 -20.71
CA ASN A 460 19.98 -7.94 -22.07
C ASN A 460 18.96 -8.42 -23.13
N GLU A 461 17.87 -9.10 -22.73
CA GLU A 461 16.77 -9.50 -23.59
C GLU A 461 15.79 -8.37 -23.89
N ILE A 462 15.81 -7.27 -23.12
CA ILE A 462 14.83 -6.18 -23.20
C ILE A 462 14.76 -5.52 -24.58
N PRO A 463 15.87 -5.20 -25.27
CA PRO A 463 15.78 -4.59 -26.62
C PRO A 463 15.03 -5.46 -27.63
N ALA A 464 15.26 -6.77 -27.59
CA ALA A 464 14.56 -7.71 -28.47
C ALA A 464 13.06 -7.83 -28.11
N ALA A 465 12.76 -7.82 -26.80
CA ALA A 465 11.38 -7.81 -26.31
C ALA A 465 10.62 -6.56 -26.77
N ILE A 466 11.21 -5.38 -26.65
CA ILE A 466 10.62 -4.11 -27.12
C ILE A 466 10.32 -4.18 -28.62
N THR A 467 11.26 -4.65 -29.43
CA THR A 467 11.06 -4.82 -30.88
C THR A 467 9.87 -5.76 -31.17
N SER A 468 9.79 -6.89 -30.47
CA SER A 468 8.68 -7.84 -30.61
C SER A 468 7.34 -7.21 -30.21
N ILE A 469 7.32 -6.40 -29.14
CA ILE A 469 6.11 -5.72 -28.67
C ILE A 469 5.61 -4.73 -29.73
N TYR A 470 6.48 -3.92 -30.31
CA TYR A 470 6.07 -2.96 -31.35
C TYR A 470 5.50 -3.64 -32.60
N GLY A 471 6.02 -4.80 -32.99
CA GLY A 471 5.44 -5.60 -34.07
C GLY A 471 4.01 -6.05 -33.78
N ARG A 472 3.70 -6.38 -32.54
CA ARG A 472 2.37 -6.87 -32.11
C ARG A 472 1.33 -5.76 -31.95
N ILE A 473 1.73 -4.60 -31.47
CA ILE A 473 0.81 -3.46 -31.17
C ILE A 473 -0.05 -3.11 -32.38
N THR A 474 0.47 -3.22 -33.61
CA THR A 474 -0.25 -2.88 -34.83
C THR A 474 -1.37 -3.86 -35.18
N GLU A 475 -1.36 -5.06 -34.61
CA GLU A 475 -2.31 -6.14 -34.89
C GLU A 475 -3.38 -6.27 -33.79
N LEU A 476 -3.21 -5.57 -32.68
CA LEU A 476 -4.05 -5.69 -31.48
C LEU A 476 -5.19 -4.67 -31.47
N PRO A 477 -6.33 -5.01 -30.84
CA PRO A 477 -7.36 -4.03 -30.53
C PRO A 477 -6.80 -2.85 -29.71
N PRO A 478 -7.34 -1.63 -29.84
CA PRO A 478 -6.75 -0.42 -29.24
C PRO A 478 -6.44 -0.53 -27.75
N GLU A 479 -7.34 -1.13 -26.96
CA GLU A 479 -7.14 -1.28 -25.51
C GLU A 479 -6.03 -2.29 -25.15
N ALA A 480 -5.92 -3.38 -25.90
CA ALA A 480 -4.82 -4.31 -25.76
C ALA A 480 -3.50 -3.66 -26.21
N ALA A 481 -3.52 -2.96 -27.36
CA ALA A 481 -2.38 -2.22 -27.86
C ALA A 481 -1.85 -1.19 -26.84
N ARG A 482 -2.73 -0.45 -26.15
CA ARG A 482 -2.37 0.47 -25.07
C ARG A 482 -1.60 -0.22 -23.95
N ARG A 483 -2.07 -1.39 -23.52
CA ARG A 483 -1.42 -2.17 -22.45
C ARG A 483 -0.03 -2.66 -22.87
N TRP A 484 0.09 -3.11 -24.08
CA TRP A 484 1.38 -3.51 -24.64
C TRP A 484 2.33 -2.33 -24.82
N ALA A 485 1.83 -1.15 -25.24
CA ALA A 485 2.64 0.07 -25.32
C ALA A 485 3.13 0.52 -23.94
N TRP A 486 2.31 0.38 -22.89
CA TRP A 486 2.76 0.59 -21.52
C TRP A 486 3.96 -0.31 -21.15
N LEU A 487 3.89 -1.60 -21.48
CA LEU A 487 4.98 -2.54 -21.20
C LEU A 487 6.26 -2.16 -21.94
N ALA A 488 6.17 -1.82 -23.24
CA ALA A 488 7.32 -1.37 -24.02
C ALA A 488 8.01 -0.15 -23.40
N ASN A 489 7.23 0.87 -22.99
CA ASN A 489 7.73 2.06 -22.34
C ASN A 489 8.38 1.74 -20.99
N LYS A 490 7.76 0.87 -20.20
CA LYS A 490 8.30 0.46 -18.90
C LYS A 490 9.63 -0.29 -19.06
N LEU A 491 9.70 -1.24 -20.00
CA LEU A 491 10.94 -1.96 -20.32
C LEU A 491 12.03 -1.02 -20.82
N ALA A 492 11.70 -0.03 -21.64
CA ALA A 492 12.67 0.94 -22.14
C ALA A 492 13.32 1.72 -20.98
N SER A 493 12.60 2.03 -19.91
CA SER A 493 13.17 2.69 -18.74
C SER A 493 14.29 1.88 -18.06
N PHE A 494 14.29 0.56 -18.19
CA PHE A 494 15.32 -0.32 -17.63
C PHE A 494 16.58 -0.45 -18.51
N VAL A 495 16.51 -0.03 -19.78
CA VAL A 495 17.70 -0.03 -20.67
C VAL A 495 18.63 1.13 -20.36
N TYR A 496 18.07 2.23 -19.81
CA TYR A 496 18.78 3.49 -19.56
C TYR A 496 19.02 3.77 -18.07
N ALA A 497 18.53 2.92 -17.19
CA ALA A 497 18.80 2.95 -15.74
C ALA A 497 20.05 2.12 -15.40
#